data_80511f9a068ea69096114c4f823b9072
#
_entry.id   80511f9a068ea69096114c4f823b9072
#
_cell.length_a   1.000
_cell.length_b   1.000
_cell.length_c   1.000
_cell.angle_alpha   90.00
_cell.angle_beta   90.00
_cell.angle_gamma   90.00
#
_symmetry.space_group_name_H-M   'P 1'
#
loop_
_entity.id
_entity.type
_entity.pdbx_description
1 polymer ?
#
loop_
_entity_poly.entity_id
_entity_poly.type
_entity_poly.pdbx_seq_one_letter_code
_entity_poly.pdbx_strand_id
1 'polypeptide(L)'
;TNTTYSLQIFNLSDECGNTLLNPEAEITWVSPEPGDVVIHEILFNPWPGGNDFIEIANISSKNIDAAKLMIAGRDGAGVLKNPVSLKSAFVTIRNGGLMAFTTDTMGVIPFYPALCRDNLREVVSLPTMNNDRGCVVLLDDSLEILDEVEYDESMHHPLLAGCEGVSLERINPSLPGDNRANWHSASSSAGYATPGCPNSQHSFDPSLQSGVVFEQTAFSPDNDGYNDELLIRFHLREPGLTANCMVYDTSGHARVRLLNNAMPGVSETIRWNGEDETGSLLPPG
;
A
#
# COMPACT_ATOMS: atom_id res chain seq x y z
N THR A 1 0.26 -28.90 -6.44
CA THR A 1 0.40 -29.82 -5.28
C THR A 1 1.61 -29.41 -4.47
N ASN A 2 1.39 -29.03 -3.21
CA ASN A 2 2.46 -28.68 -2.29
C ASN A 2 3.27 -29.92 -1.94
N THR A 3 4.60 -29.86 -2.06
CA THR A 3 5.51 -30.93 -1.71
C THR A 3 6.40 -30.48 -0.56
N THR A 4 6.35 -31.18 0.56
CA THR A 4 7.20 -30.90 1.72
C THR A 4 8.45 -31.78 1.67
N TYR A 5 9.59 -31.16 1.90
CA TYR A 5 10.90 -31.79 1.99
C TYR A 5 11.44 -31.61 3.40
N SER A 6 12.10 -32.59 3.95
CA SER A 6 12.91 -32.46 5.17
C SER A 6 14.35 -32.13 4.81
N LEU A 7 14.85 -31.01 5.31
CA LEU A 7 16.26 -30.64 5.23
C LEU A 7 16.92 -31.03 6.55
N GLN A 8 17.96 -31.85 6.46
CA GLN A 8 18.77 -32.23 7.62
C GLN A 8 20.21 -31.76 7.43
N ILE A 9 20.76 -31.12 8.46
CA ILE A 9 22.15 -30.64 8.46
C ILE A 9 22.94 -31.49 9.44
N PHE A 10 23.99 -32.10 8.97
CA PHE A 10 24.86 -32.99 9.78
C PHE A 10 26.23 -32.37 10.00
N ASN A 11 26.84 -32.65 11.14
CA ASN A 11 28.24 -32.34 11.45
C ASN A 11 28.57 -30.84 11.41
N LEU A 12 27.59 -29.97 11.72
CA LEU A 12 27.80 -28.54 11.87
C LEU A 12 28.11 -28.22 13.33
N SER A 13 29.34 -27.73 13.58
CA SER A 13 29.78 -27.23 14.89
C SER A 13 30.60 -25.96 14.70
N ASP A 14 30.63 -25.10 15.73
CA ASP A 14 31.52 -23.95 15.76
C ASP A 14 32.94 -24.36 16.20
N GLU A 15 33.88 -23.40 16.24
CA GLU A 15 35.26 -23.61 16.66
C GLU A 15 35.40 -24.03 18.14
N CYS A 16 34.36 -23.80 18.95
CA CYS A 16 34.29 -24.16 20.36
C CYS A 16 33.66 -25.55 20.58
N GLY A 17 33.22 -26.24 19.49
CA GLY A 17 32.63 -27.55 19.57
C GLY A 17 31.11 -27.56 19.85
N ASN A 18 30.43 -26.39 19.84
CA ASN A 18 28.98 -26.35 19.96
C ASN A 18 28.35 -26.87 18.68
N THR A 19 27.40 -27.79 18.81
CA THR A 19 26.68 -28.37 17.69
C THR A 19 25.35 -27.66 17.45
N LEU A 20 24.85 -27.71 16.20
CA LEU A 20 23.54 -27.19 15.84
C LEU A 20 22.44 -27.88 16.67
N LEU A 21 21.61 -27.09 17.37
CA LEU A 21 20.57 -27.62 18.27
C LEU A 21 19.35 -28.16 17.51
N ASN A 22 19.02 -27.58 16.36
CA ASN A 22 17.90 -28.02 15.53
C ASN A 22 18.40 -28.31 14.11
N PRO A 23 18.94 -29.52 13.87
CA PRO A 23 19.54 -29.86 12.58
C PRO A 23 18.51 -30.15 11.47
N GLU A 24 17.23 -30.05 11.77
CA GLU A 24 16.14 -30.37 10.83
C GLU A 24 15.26 -29.16 10.59
N ALA A 25 14.85 -28.99 9.32
CA ALA A 25 13.86 -28.01 8.90
C ALA A 25 12.95 -28.61 7.83
N GLU A 26 11.67 -28.31 7.88
CA GLU A 26 10.76 -28.61 6.79
C GLU A 26 10.76 -27.48 5.77
N ILE A 27 10.92 -27.82 4.50
CA ILE A 27 10.85 -26.91 3.36
C ILE A 27 9.68 -27.38 2.50
N THR A 28 8.67 -26.53 2.36
CA THR A 28 7.54 -26.84 1.50
C THR A 28 7.69 -26.10 0.18
N TRP A 29 7.67 -26.83 -0.91
CA TRP A 29 7.53 -26.28 -2.24
C TRP A 29 6.06 -25.90 -2.44
N VAL A 30 5.80 -24.61 -2.62
CA VAL A 30 4.46 -24.06 -2.70
C VAL A 30 4.25 -23.47 -4.09
N SER A 31 3.18 -23.89 -4.76
CA SER A 31 2.64 -23.18 -5.93
C SER A 31 1.54 -22.24 -5.47
N PRO A 32 1.48 -21.01 -5.98
CA PRO A 32 0.36 -20.11 -5.73
C PRO A 32 -0.92 -20.68 -6.36
N GLU A 33 -2.04 -20.46 -5.69
CA GLU A 33 -3.38 -20.83 -6.15
C GLU A 33 -4.28 -19.59 -6.16
N PRO A 34 -5.37 -19.55 -6.94
CA PRO A 34 -6.32 -18.44 -6.89
C PRO A 34 -6.77 -18.15 -5.45
N GLY A 35 -6.62 -16.88 -5.03
CA GLY A 35 -6.90 -16.45 -3.66
C GLY A 35 -5.72 -16.50 -2.69
N ASP A 36 -4.54 -16.95 -3.09
CA ASP A 36 -3.32 -16.86 -2.27
C ASP A 36 -2.69 -15.47 -2.34
N VAL A 37 -2.64 -14.91 -3.54
CA VAL A 37 -2.07 -13.59 -3.83
C VAL A 37 -3.03 -12.78 -4.68
N VAL A 38 -3.06 -11.49 -4.43
CA VAL A 38 -3.96 -10.55 -5.12
C VAL A 38 -3.23 -9.29 -5.50
N ILE A 39 -3.70 -8.62 -6.58
CA ILE A 39 -3.29 -7.25 -6.91
C ILE A 39 -3.87 -6.32 -5.85
N HIS A 40 -3.02 -5.53 -5.21
CA HIS A 40 -3.37 -4.75 -4.03
C HIS A 40 -3.36 -3.24 -4.25
N GLU A 41 -2.39 -2.74 -5.02
CA GLU A 41 -2.29 -1.34 -5.42
C GLU A 41 -1.73 -1.25 -6.84
N ILE A 42 -2.22 -0.30 -7.65
CA ILE A 42 -1.70 -0.04 -8.99
C ILE A 42 -1.53 1.46 -9.22
N LEU A 43 -0.36 1.84 -9.74
CA LEU A 43 -0.10 3.17 -10.27
C LEU A 43 0.15 3.04 -11.77
N PHE A 44 -0.78 3.54 -12.58
CA PHE A 44 -0.75 3.43 -14.04
C PHE A 44 -0.54 4.78 -14.75
N ASN A 45 -0.58 5.89 -14.01
CA ASN A 45 -0.37 7.25 -14.50
C ASN A 45 0.58 7.98 -13.55
N PRO A 46 1.90 7.67 -13.56
CA PRO A 46 2.87 8.26 -12.65
C PRO A 46 3.11 9.74 -12.95
N TRP A 47 3.68 10.46 -11.97
CA TRP A 47 4.19 11.81 -12.21
C TRP A 47 5.22 11.86 -13.35
N PRO A 48 5.41 13.01 -14.05
CA PRO A 48 6.47 13.16 -15.02
C PRO A 48 7.85 12.78 -14.46
N GLY A 49 8.50 11.81 -15.10
CA GLY A 49 9.74 11.24 -14.61
C GLY A 49 9.60 10.16 -13.56
N GLY A 50 8.35 9.81 -13.20
CA GLY A 50 8.04 8.66 -12.36
C GLY A 50 7.86 7.36 -13.16
N ASN A 51 7.69 6.26 -12.45
CA ASN A 51 7.44 4.94 -13.02
C ASN A 51 6.17 4.31 -12.45
N ASP A 52 5.51 3.53 -13.30
CA ASP A 52 4.40 2.67 -12.89
C ASP A 52 4.85 1.67 -11.84
N PHE A 53 3.92 1.26 -11.00
CA PHE A 53 4.12 0.09 -10.14
C PHE A 53 2.84 -0.73 -9.97
N ILE A 54 3.02 -1.99 -9.64
CA ILE A 54 1.97 -2.94 -9.28
C ILE A 54 2.36 -3.56 -7.96
N GLU A 55 1.47 -3.50 -6.97
CA GLU A 55 1.66 -4.16 -5.69
C GLU A 55 0.84 -5.44 -5.60
N ILE A 56 1.44 -6.46 -5.00
CA ILE A 56 0.82 -7.75 -4.71
C ILE A 56 0.76 -7.94 -3.20
N ALA A 57 -0.41 -8.33 -2.69
CA ALA A 57 -0.60 -8.79 -1.33
C ALA A 57 -0.68 -10.31 -1.30
N ASN A 58 0.04 -10.93 -0.37
CA ASN A 58 -0.11 -12.35 -0.04
C ASN A 58 -1.12 -12.48 1.12
N ILE A 59 -2.33 -12.93 0.79
CA ILE A 59 -3.42 -13.08 1.76
C ILE A 59 -3.57 -14.54 2.26
N SER A 60 -2.66 -15.41 1.85
CA SER A 60 -2.62 -16.81 2.27
C SER A 60 -1.71 -17.05 3.47
N SER A 61 -1.75 -18.25 4.01
CA SER A 61 -0.80 -18.70 5.05
C SER A 61 0.55 -19.19 4.48
N LYS A 62 0.71 -19.18 3.16
CA LYS A 62 1.89 -19.68 2.45
C LYS A 62 2.93 -18.55 2.30
N ASN A 63 4.20 -18.90 2.11
CA ASN A 63 5.21 -17.97 1.59
C ASN A 63 5.32 -18.19 0.08
N ILE A 64 5.10 -17.16 -0.70
CA ILE A 64 5.02 -17.23 -2.17
C ILE A 64 6.31 -16.69 -2.79
N ASP A 65 7.01 -17.52 -3.56
CA ASP A 65 8.17 -17.10 -4.35
C ASP A 65 7.68 -16.28 -5.56
N ALA A 66 8.15 -15.03 -5.70
CA ALA A 66 7.82 -14.19 -6.84
C ALA A 66 8.26 -14.78 -8.18
N ALA A 67 9.23 -15.71 -8.19
CA ALA A 67 9.60 -16.45 -9.40
C ALA A 67 8.48 -17.33 -9.96
N LYS A 68 7.45 -17.63 -9.13
CA LYS A 68 6.25 -18.35 -9.51
C LYS A 68 5.10 -17.47 -9.97
N LEU A 69 5.33 -16.16 -10.04
CA LEU A 69 4.34 -15.18 -10.42
C LEU A 69 4.70 -14.52 -11.75
N MET A 70 3.67 -14.21 -12.51
CA MET A 70 3.76 -13.44 -13.74
C MET A 70 2.67 -12.34 -13.73
N ILE A 71 2.97 -11.23 -14.38
CA ILE A 71 2.01 -10.15 -14.61
C ILE A 71 1.81 -9.99 -16.11
N ALA A 72 0.56 -9.84 -16.53
CA ALA A 72 0.18 -9.63 -17.93
C ALA A 72 -0.84 -8.48 -18.05
N GLY A 73 -1.06 -8.00 -19.25
CA GLY A 73 -2.20 -7.19 -19.63
C GLY A 73 -3.21 -7.99 -20.46
N ARG A 74 -4.30 -7.33 -20.87
CA ARG A 74 -5.21 -7.83 -21.91
C ARG A 74 -5.28 -6.86 -23.09
N ASP A 75 -5.51 -7.38 -24.26
CA ASP A 75 -5.85 -6.54 -25.42
C ASP A 75 -7.35 -6.24 -25.48
N GLY A 76 -7.77 -5.41 -26.46
CA GLY A 76 -9.16 -5.04 -26.64
C GLY A 76 -10.10 -6.20 -26.99
N ALA A 77 -9.58 -7.39 -27.29
CA ALA A 77 -10.32 -8.63 -27.48
C ALA A 77 -10.33 -9.52 -26.22
N GLY A 78 -9.72 -9.06 -25.11
CA GLY A 78 -9.64 -9.79 -23.87
C GLY A 78 -8.54 -10.87 -23.82
N VAL A 79 -7.67 -10.93 -24.84
CA VAL A 79 -6.59 -11.91 -24.90
C VAL A 79 -5.41 -11.46 -24.05
N LEU A 80 -4.84 -12.38 -23.25
CA LEU A 80 -3.63 -12.14 -22.46
C LEU A 80 -2.49 -11.65 -23.35
N LYS A 81 -1.83 -10.58 -22.93
CA LYS A 81 -0.71 -9.96 -23.64
C LYS A 81 0.52 -9.87 -22.75
N ASN A 82 1.66 -10.26 -23.35
CA ASN A 82 2.97 -10.04 -22.78
C ASN A 82 3.12 -10.46 -21.31
N PRO A 83 2.88 -11.74 -20.96
CA PRO A 83 3.14 -12.21 -19.61
C PRO A 83 4.62 -12.01 -19.24
N VAL A 84 4.88 -11.31 -18.15
CA VAL A 84 6.22 -10.98 -17.65
C VAL A 84 6.42 -11.69 -16.32
N SER A 85 7.50 -12.48 -16.20
CA SER A 85 7.83 -13.16 -14.96
C SER A 85 8.48 -12.21 -13.95
N LEU A 86 8.06 -12.31 -12.68
CA LEU A 86 8.63 -11.57 -11.57
C LEU A 86 9.90 -12.20 -10.98
N LYS A 87 10.43 -13.27 -11.60
CA LYS A 87 11.62 -13.99 -11.12
C LYS A 87 12.85 -13.10 -10.91
N SER A 88 12.98 -12.01 -11.68
CA SER A 88 14.10 -11.05 -11.55
C SER A 88 14.09 -10.29 -10.24
N ALA A 89 12.98 -10.24 -9.52
CA ALA A 89 12.88 -9.59 -8.22
C ALA A 89 13.62 -10.35 -7.10
N PHE A 90 13.88 -11.67 -7.27
CA PHE A 90 14.55 -12.53 -6.29
C PHE A 90 13.99 -12.39 -4.88
N VAL A 91 12.67 -12.42 -4.73
CA VAL A 91 11.98 -12.16 -3.47
C VAL A 91 10.90 -13.18 -3.19
N THR A 92 10.70 -13.45 -1.90
CA THR A 92 9.56 -14.23 -1.38
C THR A 92 8.58 -13.28 -0.68
N ILE A 93 7.33 -13.29 -1.10
CA ILE A 93 6.25 -12.57 -0.46
C ILE A 93 5.76 -13.43 0.70
N ARG A 94 6.06 -13.01 1.93
CA ARG A 94 5.69 -13.76 3.14
C ARG A 94 4.18 -13.74 3.36
N ASN A 95 3.69 -14.69 4.17
CA ASN A 95 2.31 -14.65 4.67
C ASN A 95 1.96 -13.26 5.22
N GLY A 96 0.86 -12.67 4.75
CA GLY A 96 0.43 -11.32 5.11
C GLY A 96 1.31 -10.19 4.56
N GLY A 97 2.32 -10.51 3.73
CA GLY A 97 3.27 -9.54 3.18
C GLY A 97 2.75 -8.83 1.94
N LEU A 98 3.29 -7.62 1.74
CA LEU A 98 3.08 -6.79 0.56
C LEU A 98 4.38 -6.70 -0.24
N MET A 99 4.28 -6.58 -1.56
CA MET A 99 5.44 -6.36 -2.43
C MET A 99 5.05 -5.57 -3.67
N ALA A 100 5.60 -4.38 -3.80
CA ALA A 100 5.44 -3.53 -4.98
C ALA A 100 6.56 -3.80 -5.99
N PHE A 101 6.21 -3.86 -7.27
CA PHE A 101 7.11 -4.12 -8.39
C PHE A 101 7.07 -2.95 -9.36
N THR A 102 8.25 -2.47 -9.77
CA THR A 102 8.44 -1.39 -10.75
C THR A 102 9.63 -1.71 -11.66
N THR A 103 9.76 -1.02 -12.77
CA THR A 103 10.93 -1.17 -13.66
C THR A 103 12.11 -0.28 -13.26
N ASP A 104 11.87 0.75 -12.44
CA ASP A 104 12.90 1.62 -11.88
C ASP A 104 12.44 2.15 -10.52
N THR A 105 13.12 1.74 -9.47
CA THR A 105 12.81 2.18 -8.10
C THR A 105 13.07 3.67 -7.89
N MET A 106 13.99 4.29 -8.65
CA MET A 106 14.25 5.72 -8.59
C MET A 106 13.12 6.55 -9.21
N GLY A 107 12.29 5.94 -10.05
CA GLY A 107 11.05 6.54 -10.56
C GLY A 107 9.86 6.45 -9.60
N VAL A 108 10.04 5.82 -8.40
CA VAL A 108 8.99 5.69 -7.38
C VAL A 108 9.40 6.38 -6.06
N ILE A 109 10.60 6.07 -5.56
CA ILE A 109 11.08 6.48 -4.24
C ILE A 109 10.95 8.00 -3.97
N PRO A 110 11.34 8.91 -4.89
CA PRO A 110 11.31 10.35 -4.61
C PRO A 110 9.91 10.95 -4.56
N PHE A 111 8.91 10.26 -5.10
CA PHE A 111 7.57 10.79 -5.31
C PHE A 111 6.62 10.48 -4.17
N TYR A 112 6.84 9.40 -3.41
CA TYR A 112 5.88 8.89 -2.45
C TYR A 112 6.46 8.80 -1.03
N PRO A 113 6.00 9.68 -0.11
CA PRO A 113 6.50 9.70 1.27
C PRO A 113 6.08 8.47 2.10
N ALA A 114 4.92 7.89 1.79
CA ALA A 114 4.41 6.69 2.45
C ALA A 114 4.89 5.40 1.78
N LEU A 115 6.20 5.32 1.51
CA LEU A 115 6.83 4.19 0.83
C LEU A 115 7.56 3.28 1.83
N CYS A 116 7.34 1.96 1.74
CA CYS A 116 8.08 0.93 2.46
C CYS A 116 9.18 0.34 1.55
N ARG A 117 10.39 0.89 1.62
CA ARG A 117 11.52 0.55 0.72
C ARG A 117 11.85 -0.94 0.69
N ASP A 118 11.73 -1.62 1.83
CA ASP A 118 12.04 -3.05 1.95
C ASP A 118 11.05 -3.94 1.18
N ASN A 119 9.90 -3.39 0.80
CA ASN A 119 8.86 -4.06 0.03
C ASN A 119 8.72 -3.53 -1.39
N LEU A 120 9.68 -2.74 -1.89
CA LEU A 120 9.75 -2.31 -3.28
C LEU A 120 10.86 -3.07 -4.00
N ARG A 121 10.55 -3.63 -5.18
CA ARG A 121 11.48 -4.42 -5.99
C ARG A 121 11.48 -3.98 -7.44
N GLU A 122 12.68 -3.94 -7.98
CA GLU A 122 12.87 -3.71 -9.41
C GLU A 122 12.74 -5.02 -10.19
N VAL A 123 12.04 -4.96 -11.32
CA VAL A 123 11.87 -6.05 -12.27
C VAL A 123 12.31 -5.60 -13.67
N VAL A 124 12.69 -6.55 -14.51
CA VAL A 124 13.21 -6.24 -15.85
C VAL A 124 12.18 -5.52 -16.72
N SER A 125 10.91 -5.87 -16.57
CA SER A 125 9.81 -5.23 -17.29
C SER A 125 8.48 -5.44 -16.56
N LEU A 126 7.51 -4.59 -16.85
CA LEU A 126 6.08 -4.75 -16.51
C LEU A 126 5.27 -4.71 -17.83
N PRO A 127 4.04 -5.25 -17.85
CA PRO A 127 3.14 -5.04 -18.97
C PRO A 127 2.87 -3.54 -19.12
N THR A 128 2.66 -3.09 -20.36
CA THR A 128 2.30 -1.70 -20.62
C THR A 128 0.98 -1.37 -19.95
N MET A 129 0.98 -0.39 -19.07
CA MET A 129 -0.23 0.19 -18.46
C MET A 129 -0.49 1.54 -19.14
N ASN A 130 -1.67 1.69 -19.76
CA ASN A 130 -2.05 2.98 -20.33
C ASN A 130 -2.55 3.91 -19.22
N ASN A 131 -2.28 5.20 -19.34
CA ASN A 131 -2.63 6.19 -18.33
C ASN A 131 -4.13 6.41 -18.13
N ASP A 132 -4.97 5.98 -19.09
CA ASP A 132 -6.42 6.17 -19.06
C ASP A 132 -7.21 4.93 -18.63
N ARG A 133 -6.84 3.77 -19.14
CA ARG A 133 -7.49 2.48 -18.84
C ARG A 133 -6.64 1.30 -19.24
N GLY A 134 -6.87 0.16 -18.60
CA GLY A 134 -6.21 -1.08 -18.94
C GLY A 134 -6.68 -2.25 -18.08
N CYS A 135 -5.92 -3.31 -18.17
CA CYS A 135 -6.14 -4.50 -17.36
C CYS A 135 -4.79 -5.04 -16.86
N VAL A 136 -4.72 -5.37 -15.58
CA VAL A 136 -3.60 -6.08 -14.97
C VAL A 136 -4.09 -7.45 -14.57
N VAL A 137 -3.37 -8.49 -14.98
CA VAL A 137 -3.66 -9.89 -14.69
C VAL A 137 -2.48 -10.49 -13.96
N LEU A 138 -2.70 -11.02 -12.78
CA LEU A 138 -1.73 -11.78 -12.00
C LEU A 138 -1.91 -13.26 -12.32
N LEU A 139 -0.82 -13.91 -12.69
CA LEU A 139 -0.78 -15.30 -13.14
C LEU A 139 0.25 -16.10 -12.32
N ASP A 140 0.06 -17.41 -12.28
CA ASP A 140 1.14 -18.32 -11.90
C ASP A 140 2.10 -18.60 -13.08
N ASP A 141 3.15 -19.37 -12.85
CA ASP A 141 4.13 -19.75 -13.88
C ASP A 141 3.60 -20.77 -14.92
N SER A 142 2.37 -21.26 -14.73
CA SER A 142 1.62 -22.10 -15.70
C SER A 142 0.59 -21.29 -16.52
N LEU A 143 0.53 -19.96 -16.30
CA LEU A 143 -0.44 -19.03 -16.89
C LEU A 143 -1.88 -19.23 -16.37
N GLU A 144 -2.06 -19.82 -15.19
CA GLU A 144 -3.34 -19.82 -14.49
C GLU A 144 -3.58 -18.42 -13.85
N ILE A 145 -4.80 -17.92 -13.99
CA ILE A 145 -5.17 -16.60 -13.45
C ILE A 145 -5.37 -16.71 -11.95
N LEU A 146 -4.58 -15.95 -11.19
CA LEU A 146 -4.67 -15.84 -9.74
C LEU A 146 -5.58 -14.69 -9.32
N ASP A 147 -5.48 -13.54 -10.01
CA ASP A 147 -6.30 -12.34 -9.77
C ASP A 147 -6.27 -11.42 -11.00
N GLU A 148 -7.24 -10.52 -11.11
CA GLU A 148 -7.34 -9.61 -12.26
C GLU A 148 -8.04 -8.31 -11.85
N VAL A 149 -7.62 -7.19 -12.43
CA VAL A 149 -8.29 -5.88 -12.31
C VAL A 149 -8.34 -5.15 -13.63
N GLU A 150 -9.54 -4.73 -14.03
CA GLU A 150 -9.74 -3.72 -15.07
C GLU A 150 -9.79 -2.34 -14.42
N TYR A 151 -8.87 -1.45 -14.80
CA TYR A 151 -8.78 -0.11 -14.25
C TYR A 151 -9.10 0.94 -15.32
N ASP A 152 -9.63 2.07 -14.88
CA ASP A 152 -9.71 3.30 -15.66
C ASP A 152 -9.75 4.55 -14.75
N GLU A 153 -9.53 5.73 -15.35
CA GLU A 153 -9.49 7.00 -14.64
C GLU A 153 -10.76 7.29 -13.82
N SER A 154 -11.94 6.78 -14.23
CA SER A 154 -13.20 7.01 -13.51
C SER A 154 -13.31 6.26 -12.19
N MET A 155 -12.34 5.39 -11.88
CA MET A 155 -12.23 4.74 -10.56
C MET A 155 -11.62 5.67 -9.52
N HIS A 156 -10.95 6.73 -9.97
CA HIS A 156 -10.41 7.74 -9.06
C HIS A 156 -11.50 8.63 -8.47
N HIS A 157 -11.18 9.21 -7.31
CA HIS A 157 -12.11 10.08 -6.60
C HIS A 157 -12.43 11.34 -7.45
N PRO A 158 -13.73 11.70 -7.63
CA PRO A 158 -14.15 12.77 -8.56
C PRO A 158 -13.69 14.18 -8.14
N LEU A 159 -13.23 14.40 -6.92
CA LEU A 159 -12.70 15.69 -6.46
C LEU A 159 -11.20 15.86 -6.72
N LEU A 160 -10.51 14.84 -7.26
CA LEU A 160 -9.14 15.01 -7.73
C LEU A 160 -9.11 15.97 -8.92
N ALA A 161 -8.18 16.92 -8.90
CA ALA A 161 -7.95 17.83 -10.02
C ALA A 161 -7.31 17.12 -11.23
N GLY A 162 -6.71 15.95 -11.02
CA GLY A 162 -6.10 15.06 -11.99
C GLY A 162 -5.71 13.76 -11.32
N CYS A 163 -5.51 12.71 -12.10
CA CYS A 163 -5.18 11.38 -11.60
C CYS A 163 -3.67 11.06 -11.70
N GLU A 164 -2.88 12.00 -12.22
CA GLU A 164 -1.43 11.84 -12.36
C GLU A 164 -0.78 11.70 -10.98
N GLY A 165 0.02 10.66 -10.81
CA GLY A 165 0.70 10.35 -9.55
C GLY A 165 -0.20 9.76 -8.45
N VAL A 166 -1.46 9.42 -8.77
CA VAL A 166 -2.41 8.84 -7.80
C VAL A 166 -2.61 7.36 -8.11
N SER A 167 -2.36 6.49 -7.14
CA SER A 167 -2.62 5.05 -7.26
C SER A 167 -4.07 4.70 -6.98
N LEU A 168 -4.49 3.55 -7.48
CA LEU A 168 -5.71 2.86 -7.05
C LEU A 168 -5.34 1.80 -6.02
N GLU A 169 -5.93 1.90 -4.85
CA GLU A 169 -5.78 0.96 -3.74
C GLU A 169 -6.99 0.05 -3.61
N ARG A 170 -6.75 -1.24 -3.41
CA ARG A 170 -7.78 -2.23 -3.09
C ARG A 170 -8.20 -2.10 -1.64
N ILE A 171 -9.49 -1.91 -1.40
CA ILE A 171 -10.07 -1.66 -0.08
C ILE A 171 -10.04 -2.92 0.78
N ASN A 172 -10.50 -4.03 0.22
CA ASN A 172 -10.55 -5.33 0.88
C ASN A 172 -9.94 -6.41 -0.03
N PRO A 173 -8.77 -6.96 0.31
CA PRO A 173 -8.10 -7.95 -0.52
C PRO A 173 -8.84 -9.29 -0.60
N SER A 174 -9.81 -9.56 0.28
CA SER A 174 -10.64 -10.77 0.23
C SER A 174 -11.81 -10.69 -0.75
N LEU A 175 -12.14 -9.49 -1.27
CA LEU A 175 -13.15 -9.32 -2.32
C LEU A 175 -12.49 -9.41 -3.71
N PRO A 176 -13.24 -9.81 -4.77
CA PRO A 176 -12.69 -9.90 -6.13
C PRO A 176 -12.05 -8.61 -6.64
N GLY A 177 -10.98 -8.74 -7.44
CA GLY A 177 -10.25 -7.63 -8.04
C GLY A 177 -11.03 -6.93 -9.16
N ASP A 178 -11.93 -7.62 -9.85
CA ASP A 178 -12.82 -7.09 -10.88
C ASP A 178 -13.99 -6.27 -10.32
N ASN A 179 -14.20 -6.28 -9.00
CA ASN A 179 -15.20 -5.44 -8.35
C ASN A 179 -14.69 -3.98 -8.24
N ARG A 180 -15.12 -3.12 -9.14
CA ARG A 180 -14.72 -1.70 -9.16
C ARG A 180 -14.98 -0.94 -7.86
N ALA A 181 -16.06 -1.29 -7.12
CA ALA A 181 -16.36 -0.68 -5.82
C ALA A 181 -15.36 -1.08 -4.71
N ASN A 182 -14.48 -2.05 -4.99
CA ASN A 182 -13.42 -2.47 -4.09
C ASN A 182 -12.10 -1.70 -4.29
N TRP A 183 -12.11 -0.67 -5.13
CA TRP A 183 -10.94 0.15 -5.42
C TRP A 183 -11.22 1.62 -5.16
N HIS A 184 -10.21 2.32 -4.65
CA HIS A 184 -10.28 3.75 -4.40
C HIS A 184 -8.91 4.41 -4.60
N SER A 185 -8.93 5.72 -4.88
CA SER A 185 -7.69 6.51 -4.88
C SER A 185 -7.00 6.45 -3.54
N ALA A 186 -5.69 6.29 -3.53
CA ALA A 186 -4.88 6.46 -2.34
C ALA A 186 -5.10 7.83 -1.71
N SER A 187 -4.94 7.92 -0.39
CA SER A 187 -5.22 9.16 0.35
C SER A 187 -4.22 10.27 0.03
N SER A 188 -4.69 11.50 0.11
CA SER A 188 -3.83 12.68 -0.03
C SER A 188 -2.81 12.80 1.10
N SER A 189 -3.14 12.32 2.28
CA SER A 189 -2.24 12.29 3.44
C SER A 189 -1.11 11.28 3.30
N ALA A 190 -1.34 10.17 2.59
CA ALA A 190 -0.29 9.23 2.23
C ALA A 190 0.58 9.72 1.04
N GLY A 191 0.25 10.87 0.47
CA GLY A 191 0.93 11.39 -0.72
C GLY A 191 0.49 10.70 -2.00
N TYR A 192 -0.73 10.19 -2.03
CA TYR A 192 -1.42 9.59 -3.17
C TYR A 192 -0.91 8.22 -3.64
N ALA A 193 -0.03 7.56 -2.90
CA ALA A 193 0.31 6.15 -3.07
C ALA A 193 1.02 5.60 -1.82
N THR A 194 0.95 4.27 -1.63
CA THR A 194 1.51 3.56 -0.47
C THR A 194 2.39 2.37 -0.87
N PRO A 195 3.30 2.49 -1.88
CA PRO A 195 4.01 1.34 -2.43
C PRO A 195 4.81 0.57 -1.38
N GLY A 196 4.51 -0.71 -1.24
CA GLY A 196 5.11 -1.62 -0.27
C GLY A 196 4.55 -1.50 1.15
N CYS A 197 3.66 -0.54 1.42
CA CYS A 197 3.03 -0.29 2.71
C CYS A 197 1.54 -0.68 2.71
N PRO A 198 0.89 -0.82 3.86
CA PRO A 198 -0.55 -1.00 3.91
C PRO A 198 -1.29 0.14 3.23
N ASN A 199 -2.29 -0.19 2.42
CA ASN A 199 -3.13 0.78 1.73
C ASN A 199 -3.81 1.76 2.70
N SER A 200 -3.83 3.03 2.34
CA SER A 200 -4.47 4.10 3.12
C SER A 200 -5.99 3.94 3.21
N GLN A 201 -6.60 3.29 2.20
CA GLN A 201 -8.04 3.02 2.09
C GLN A 201 -8.44 1.63 2.59
N HIS A 202 -7.49 0.90 3.20
CA HIS A 202 -7.74 -0.45 3.66
C HIS A 202 -8.73 -0.49 4.83
N SER A 203 -9.84 -1.19 4.68
CA SER A 203 -10.86 -1.33 5.70
C SER A 203 -11.20 -2.81 5.93
N PHE A 204 -10.90 -3.29 7.13
CA PHE A 204 -11.18 -4.68 7.51
C PHE A 204 -12.33 -4.86 8.47
N ASP A 205 -12.64 -3.85 9.26
CA ASP A 205 -13.55 -4.04 10.39
C ASP A 205 -14.83 -3.24 10.23
N PRO A 206 -15.91 -3.86 9.70
CA PRO A 206 -17.20 -3.19 9.57
C PRO A 206 -17.85 -2.87 10.93
N SER A 207 -17.31 -3.38 12.04
CA SER A 207 -17.81 -3.10 13.39
C SER A 207 -17.25 -1.79 13.96
N LEU A 208 -16.15 -1.27 13.42
CA LEU A 208 -15.59 0.00 13.85
C LEU A 208 -16.54 1.16 13.49
N GLN A 209 -16.82 1.99 14.48
CA GLN A 209 -17.59 3.22 14.29
C GLN A 209 -16.62 4.33 13.89
N SER A 210 -17.03 5.19 12.94
CA SER A 210 -16.27 6.43 12.68
C SER A 210 -16.15 7.24 13.95
N GLY A 211 -14.95 7.71 14.24
CA GLY A 211 -14.68 8.47 15.46
C GLY A 211 -13.46 9.35 15.35
N VAL A 212 -13.42 10.37 16.19
CA VAL A 212 -12.27 11.25 16.37
C VAL A 212 -11.83 11.17 17.82
N VAL A 213 -10.53 11.00 18.04
CA VAL A 213 -9.91 10.92 19.35
C VAL A 213 -8.82 11.98 19.45
N PHE A 214 -8.89 12.80 20.49
CA PHE A 214 -7.80 13.70 20.87
C PHE A 214 -6.95 12.96 21.92
N GLU A 215 -5.67 12.74 21.64
CA GLU A 215 -4.79 12.01 22.57
C GLU A 215 -4.50 12.84 23.82
N GLN A 216 -4.44 14.14 23.67
CA GLN A 216 -4.26 15.09 24.78
C GLN A 216 -5.29 16.24 24.69
N THR A 217 -5.64 16.78 25.85
CA THR A 217 -6.54 17.94 25.95
C THR A 217 -5.79 19.27 26.05
N ALA A 218 -4.47 19.21 26.23
CA ALA A 218 -3.58 20.37 26.27
C ALA A 218 -2.22 19.95 25.68
N PHE A 219 -1.57 20.89 24.99
CA PHE A 219 -0.21 20.72 24.47
C PHE A 219 0.55 22.03 24.59
N SER A 220 1.88 21.98 24.59
CA SER A 220 2.79 23.11 24.78
C SER A 220 3.87 23.08 23.70
N PRO A 221 3.74 23.85 22.61
CA PRO A 221 4.68 23.85 21.50
C PRO A 221 5.94 24.67 21.81
N ASP A 222 6.70 24.26 22.83
CA ASP A 222 7.94 24.91 23.28
C ASP A 222 9.22 24.16 22.88
N ASN A 223 9.07 23.06 22.12
CA ASN A 223 10.13 22.20 21.60
C ASN A 223 11.00 21.55 22.72
N ASP A 224 10.42 21.24 23.86
CA ASP A 224 11.09 20.49 24.92
C ASP A 224 11.04 18.97 24.72
N GLY A 225 10.30 18.50 23.70
CA GLY A 225 10.12 17.08 23.34
C GLY A 225 8.94 16.44 24.06
N TYR A 226 8.11 17.21 24.79
CA TYR A 226 6.95 16.69 25.51
C TYR A 226 5.68 17.47 25.18
N ASN A 227 4.70 16.81 24.56
CA ASN A 227 3.43 17.42 24.15
C ASN A 227 3.59 18.68 23.28
N ASP A 228 4.57 18.72 22.39
CA ASP A 228 4.81 19.83 21.47
C ASP A 228 3.75 19.92 20.38
N GLU A 229 3.01 18.84 20.12
CA GLU A 229 1.99 18.76 19.09
C GLU A 229 0.68 18.21 19.65
N LEU A 230 -0.45 18.74 19.14
CA LEU A 230 -1.76 18.13 19.31
C LEU A 230 -1.91 16.98 18.29
N LEU A 231 -2.21 15.78 18.78
CA LEU A 231 -2.49 14.61 17.95
C LEU A 231 -4.00 14.37 17.90
N ILE A 232 -4.56 14.51 16.69
CA ILE A 232 -5.97 14.25 16.40
C ILE A 232 -6.05 12.99 15.57
N ARG A 233 -6.45 11.88 16.19
CA ARG A 233 -6.66 10.62 15.48
C ARG A 233 -8.10 10.48 15.06
N PHE A 234 -8.32 10.02 13.85
CA PHE A 234 -9.64 9.62 13.43
C PHE A 234 -9.61 8.27 12.73
N HIS A 235 -10.76 7.63 12.78
CA HIS A 235 -11.03 6.39 12.08
C HIS A 235 -12.35 6.55 11.33
N LEU A 236 -12.34 6.19 10.05
CA LEU A 236 -13.50 6.25 9.16
C LEU A 236 -13.97 4.82 8.87
N ARG A 237 -15.26 4.62 8.92
CA ARG A 237 -15.85 3.31 8.60
C ARG A 237 -15.76 2.97 7.11
N GLU A 238 -15.80 3.99 6.27
CA GLU A 238 -15.84 3.86 4.81
C GLU A 238 -14.70 4.65 4.18
N PRO A 239 -14.05 4.12 3.14
CA PRO A 239 -13.06 4.84 2.36
C PRO A 239 -13.70 5.93 1.51
N GLY A 240 -12.87 6.79 0.91
CA GLY A 240 -13.31 7.76 -0.08
C GLY A 240 -14.09 8.95 0.47
N LEU A 241 -14.00 9.22 1.76
CA LEU A 241 -14.58 10.42 2.36
C LEU A 241 -13.64 11.62 2.18
N THR A 242 -14.20 12.81 2.19
CA THR A 242 -13.44 14.06 2.27
C THR A 242 -13.56 14.68 3.66
N ALA A 243 -12.48 15.31 4.11
CA ALA A 243 -12.42 15.92 5.42
C ALA A 243 -12.02 17.41 5.36
N ASN A 244 -12.61 18.20 6.23
CA ASN A 244 -12.20 19.54 6.55
C ASN A 244 -11.94 19.61 8.05
N CYS A 245 -10.77 20.14 8.44
CA CYS A 245 -10.44 20.37 9.84
C CYS A 245 -10.04 21.83 10.04
N MET A 246 -10.74 22.53 10.94
CA MET A 246 -10.54 23.94 11.22
C MET A 246 -10.40 24.15 12.73
N VAL A 247 -9.41 24.92 13.14
CA VAL A 247 -9.21 25.35 14.52
C VAL A 247 -9.85 26.73 14.70
N TYR A 248 -10.63 26.89 15.77
CA TYR A 248 -11.27 28.14 16.16
C TYR A 248 -10.78 28.56 17.55
N ASP A 249 -10.72 29.87 17.78
CA ASP A 249 -10.55 30.39 19.12
C ASP A 249 -11.86 30.33 19.94
N THR A 250 -11.79 30.69 21.22
CA THR A 250 -12.95 30.70 22.14
C THR A 250 -14.01 31.72 21.76
N SER A 251 -13.68 32.68 20.89
CA SER A 251 -14.61 33.68 20.36
C SER A 251 -15.27 33.22 19.05
N GLY A 252 -14.90 32.04 18.53
CA GLY A 252 -15.43 31.47 17.29
C GLY A 252 -14.77 31.99 16.02
N HIS A 253 -13.62 32.66 16.09
CA HIS A 253 -12.86 33.06 14.91
C HIS A 253 -12.00 31.91 14.43
N ALA A 254 -12.07 31.62 13.14
CA ALA A 254 -11.19 30.64 12.49
C ALA A 254 -9.72 31.09 12.55
N ARG A 255 -8.83 30.22 12.96
CA ARG A 255 -7.39 30.48 13.16
C ARG A 255 -6.52 29.75 12.18
N VAL A 256 -6.73 28.47 11.99
CA VAL A 256 -5.95 27.67 11.04
C VAL A 256 -6.80 26.54 10.46
N ARG A 257 -6.60 26.24 9.19
CA ARG A 257 -7.23 25.13 8.51
C ARG A 257 -6.21 23.99 8.38
N LEU A 258 -6.41 22.92 9.14
CA LEU A 258 -5.52 21.76 9.14
C LEU A 258 -5.80 20.82 7.96
N LEU A 259 -7.07 20.70 7.56
CA LEU A 259 -7.48 19.94 6.36
C LEU A 259 -8.45 20.79 5.53
N ASN A 260 -8.28 20.75 4.21
CA ASN A 260 -9.12 21.47 3.26
C ASN A 260 -9.53 20.53 2.11
N ASN A 261 -10.75 20.00 2.15
CA ASN A 261 -11.25 19.02 1.20
C ASN A 261 -10.23 17.90 0.95
N ALA A 262 -9.50 17.52 2.00
CA ALA A 262 -8.52 16.45 1.93
C ALA A 262 -9.24 15.11 1.74
N MET A 263 -8.60 14.19 1.06
CA MET A 263 -9.02 12.79 0.97
C MET A 263 -8.17 11.98 1.96
N PRO A 264 -8.64 11.82 3.21
CA PRO A 264 -7.91 11.06 4.21
C PRO A 264 -7.99 9.56 3.92
N GLY A 265 -7.05 8.80 4.50
CA GLY A 265 -7.19 7.37 4.64
C GLY A 265 -8.30 7.00 5.64
N VAL A 266 -8.65 5.72 5.72
CA VAL A 266 -9.64 5.24 6.69
C VAL A 266 -9.18 5.38 8.14
N SER A 267 -7.89 5.51 8.38
CA SER A 267 -7.31 5.77 9.70
C SER A 267 -6.11 6.69 9.58
N GLU A 268 -6.14 7.82 10.27
CA GLU A 268 -5.12 8.85 10.13
C GLU A 268 -4.93 9.64 11.43
N THR A 269 -3.75 10.27 11.54
CA THR A 269 -3.41 11.19 12.63
C THR A 269 -3.02 12.56 12.06
N ILE A 270 -3.80 13.57 12.37
CA ILE A 270 -3.45 14.96 12.10
C ILE A 270 -2.56 15.42 13.24
N ARG A 271 -1.45 16.09 12.91
CA ARG A 271 -0.53 16.74 13.85
C ARG A 271 -0.65 18.24 13.73
N TRP A 272 -0.76 18.92 14.83
CA TRP A 272 -0.77 20.39 14.88
C TRP A 272 0.16 20.91 15.96
N ASN A 273 1.12 21.72 15.55
CA ASN A 273 2.16 22.31 16.41
C ASN A 273 1.77 23.68 17.00
N GLY A 274 0.50 24.08 16.93
CA GLY A 274 0.03 25.37 17.47
C GLY A 274 0.25 26.58 16.57
N GLU A 275 0.81 26.40 15.37
CA GLU A 275 1.03 27.49 14.41
C GLU A 275 -0.21 27.77 13.55
N ASP A 276 -0.33 29.01 13.09
CA ASP A 276 -1.28 29.42 12.06
C ASP A 276 -0.75 29.14 10.64
N GLU A 277 -1.53 29.54 9.61
CA GLU A 277 -1.16 29.38 8.19
C GLU A 277 0.12 30.16 7.78
N THR A 278 0.59 31.09 8.62
CA THR A 278 1.82 31.87 8.38
C THR A 278 3.04 31.29 9.09
N GLY A 279 2.89 30.21 9.86
CA GLY A 279 3.93 29.63 10.70
C GLY A 279 4.15 30.37 12.02
N SER A 280 3.19 31.20 12.43
CA SER A 280 3.25 31.93 13.71
C SER A 280 2.48 31.17 14.79
N LEU A 281 3.09 31.01 15.97
CA LEU A 281 2.42 30.38 17.10
C LEU A 281 1.18 31.21 17.51
N LEU A 282 0.07 30.53 17.67
CA LEU A 282 -1.14 31.11 18.21
C LEU A 282 -0.98 31.38 19.72
N PRO A 283 -1.62 32.45 20.26
CA PRO A 283 -1.57 32.69 21.68
C PRO A 283 -2.23 31.53 22.45
N PRO A 284 -1.73 31.22 23.66
CA PRO A 284 -2.34 30.22 24.51
C PRO A 284 -3.79 30.57 24.81
N GLY A 285 -4.68 29.57 24.73
CA GLY A 285 -6.12 29.69 24.91
C GLY A 285 -6.60 29.26 26.28
#